data_9372bbb33340d8bc199c9e57a7d4c704
#
_entry.id   9372bbb33340d8bc199c9e57a7d4c704
#
_cell.length_a   1.000
_cell.length_b   1.000
_cell.length_c   1.000
_cell.angle_alpha   90.00
_cell.angle_beta   90.00
_cell.angle_gamma   90.00
#
_symmetry.space_group_name_H-M   'P 1'
#
loop_
_entity.id
_entity.type
_entity.pdbx_description
1 polymer ?
#
loop_
_entity_poly.entity_id
_entity_poly.type
_entity_poly.pdbx_seq_one_letter_code
_entity_poly.pdbx_strand_id
1 'polypeptide(L)'
;MELTTLSFGASSIGQEFRSVDLGESLQAVRVALDSGMNFIDTAAFYGRGMSEMMLGRVLPDIPRDQYYLGTKLGRYTGEHFDFSATRVTESIDTSLERMKVDHLDIVLCHDLEFVEMSQIVEETIPAIRREIAKGKVRYVGVSGYPMKMFKYVMENADIDCLLTYNHYTLQNDMALELVPLAKEKGVGLMN
;
A
#
# COMPACT_ATOMS: atom_id res chain seq x y z
N MET A 1 9.26 -12.27 2.71
CA MET A 1 8.82 -11.81 1.37
C MET A 1 9.98 -11.06 0.73
N GLU A 2 10.30 -11.36 -0.52
CA GLU A 2 11.34 -10.62 -1.28
C GLU A 2 10.67 -9.89 -2.43
N LEU A 3 10.75 -8.56 -2.40
CA LEU A 3 10.25 -7.70 -3.47
C LEU A 3 11.39 -7.35 -4.43
N THR A 4 11.06 -7.25 -5.71
CA THR A 4 11.99 -6.72 -6.70
C THR A 4 12.28 -5.24 -6.45
N THR A 5 13.47 -4.78 -6.84
CA THR A 5 13.89 -3.38 -6.68
C THR A 5 12.93 -2.40 -7.35
N LEU A 6 12.36 -2.80 -8.49
CA LEU A 6 11.32 -2.04 -9.18
C LEU A 6 9.96 -2.70 -8.93
N SER A 7 8.94 -1.88 -8.71
CA SER A 7 7.55 -2.29 -8.48
C SER A 7 6.62 -1.57 -9.45
N PHE A 8 5.44 -2.13 -9.68
CA PHE A 8 4.43 -1.52 -10.52
C PHE A 8 3.47 -0.67 -9.68
N GLY A 9 3.50 0.66 -9.89
CA GLY A 9 2.56 1.60 -9.26
C GLY A 9 1.30 1.77 -10.11
N ALA A 10 0.15 1.38 -9.59
CA ALA A 10 -1.13 1.35 -10.30
C ALA A 10 -1.97 2.64 -10.20
N SER A 11 -1.42 3.74 -9.65
CA SER A 11 -2.17 5.00 -9.51
C SER A 11 -2.69 5.54 -10.84
N SER A 12 -1.91 5.45 -11.90
CA SER A 12 -2.30 5.90 -13.24
C SER A 12 -3.45 5.06 -13.83
N ILE A 13 -3.56 3.79 -13.50
CA ILE A 13 -4.69 2.93 -13.92
C ILE A 13 -6.01 3.44 -13.34
N GLY A 14 -5.98 4.00 -12.13
CA GLY A 14 -7.12 4.65 -11.50
C GLY A 14 -7.52 6.00 -12.12
N GLN A 15 -6.77 6.47 -13.12
CA GLN A 15 -6.95 7.80 -13.74
C GLN A 15 -6.85 8.96 -12.74
N GLU A 16 -6.11 8.76 -11.64
CA GLU A 16 -5.98 9.75 -10.57
C GLU A 16 -5.35 11.05 -11.06
N PHE A 17 -4.35 10.96 -11.94
CA PHE A 17 -3.59 12.13 -12.41
C PHE A 17 -3.88 12.50 -13.86
N ARG A 18 -4.38 11.57 -14.66
CA ARG A 18 -4.70 11.77 -16.08
C ARG A 18 -5.60 10.65 -16.60
N SER A 19 -6.33 10.93 -17.66
CA SER A 19 -7.04 9.90 -18.41
C SER A 19 -6.04 8.97 -19.13
N VAL A 20 -6.29 7.67 -19.10
CA VAL A 20 -5.48 6.66 -19.75
C VAL A 20 -6.37 5.68 -20.52
N ASP A 21 -5.83 5.05 -21.56
CA ASP A 21 -6.51 3.93 -22.21
C ASP A 21 -6.54 2.71 -21.27
N LEU A 22 -7.71 2.14 -21.09
CA LEU A 22 -7.91 1.04 -20.14
C LEU A 22 -7.28 -0.26 -20.64
N GLY A 23 -7.32 -0.52 -21.96
CA GLY A 23 -6.70 -1.70 -22.56
C GLY A 23 -5.20 -1.68 -22.40
N GLU A 24 -4.56 -0.55 -22.75
CA GLU A 24 -3.12 -0.34 -22.54
C GLU A 24 -2.73 -0.46 -21.06
N SER A 25 -3.57 0.06 -20.16
CA SER A 25 -3.34 -0.02 -18.71
C SER A 25 -3.32 -1.46 -18.20
N LEU A 26 -4.26 -2.29 -18.65
CA LEU A 26 -4.30 -3.71 -18.28
C LEU A 26 -3.13 -4.49 -18.86
N GLN A 27 -2.72 -4.15 -20.10
CA GLN A 27 -1.55 -4.73 -20.71
C GLN A 27 -0.26 -4.35 -19.97
N ALA A 28 -0.16 -3.11 -19.49
CA ALA A 28 1.01 -2.63 -18.73
C ALA A 28 1.25 -3.47 -17.46
N VAL A 29 0.20 -3.93 -16.77
CA VAL A 29 0.34 -4.82 -15.61
C VAL A 29 1.00 -6.14 -16.02
N ARG A 30 0.56 -6.76 -17.13
CA ARG A 30 1.14 -8.02 -17.63
C ARG A 30 2.60 -7.83 -18.04
N VAL A 31 2.89 -6.76 -18.79
CA VAL A 31 4.26 -6.43 -19.22
C VAL A 31 5.19 -6.21 -18.02
N ALA A 32 4.71 -5.55 -16.96
CA ALA A 32 5.51 -5.35 -15.76
C ALA A 32 5.89 -6.68 -15.10
N LEU A 33 4.93 -7.58 -14.93
CA LEU A 33 5.17 -8.91 -14.35
C LEU A 33 6.07 -9.78 -15.26
N ASP A 34 5.82 -9.79 -16.57
CA ASP A 34 6.63 -10.51 -17.56
C ASP A 34 8.08 -9.98 -17.61
N SER A 35 8.28 -8.70 -17.26
CA SER A 35 9.60 -8.06 -17.14
C SER A 35 10.30 -8.35 -15.81
N GLY A 36 9.70 -9.15 -14.96
CA GLY A 36 10.28 -9.61 -13.69
C GLY A 36 9.95 -8.77 -12.48
N MET A 37 9.09 -7.73 -12.58
CA MET A 37 8.52 -7.07 -11.40
C MET A 37 7.60 -8.04 -10.69
N ASN A 38 7.65 -8.10 -9.36
CA ASN A 38 6.82 -9.01 -8.59
C ASN A 38 5.90 -8.32 -7.56
N PHE A 39 5.87 -6.99 -7.53
CA PHE A 39 5.01 -6.25 -6.62
C PHE A 39 4.17 -5.21 -7.35
N ILE A 40 2.86 -5.25 -7.08
CA ILE A 40 1.87 -4.30 -7.57
C ILE A 40 1.38 -3.48 -6.40
N ASP A 41 1.56 -2.16 -6.45
CA ASP A 41 1.09 -1.20 -5.44
C ASP A 41 -0.11 -0.41 -5.96
N THR A 42 -1.21 -0.42 -5.20
CA THR A 42 -2.41 0.36 -5.46
C THR A 42 -2.92 1.07 -4.21
N ALA A 43 -4.09 1.67 -4.26
CA ALA A 43 -4.79 2.24 -3.11
C ALA A 43 -6.30 2.39 -3.39
N ALA A 44 -7.12 2.30 -2.34
CA ALA A 44 -8.54 2.64 -2.40
C ALA A 44 -8.78 4.10 -2.82
N PHE A 45 -7.83 4.99 -2.54
CA PHE A 45 -7.84 6.38 -2.98
C PHE A 45 -7.72 6.53 -4.51
N TYR A 46 -6.91 5.72 -5.20
CA TYR A 46 -6.59 5.92 -6.60
C TYR A 46 -7.82 5.76 -7.50
N GLY A 47 -8.28 6.91 -8.01
CA GLY A 47 -9.52 6.99 -8.78
C GLY A 47 -10.74 6.53 -8.00
N ARG A 48 -10.75 6.70 -6.67
CA ARG A 48 -11.86 6.29 -5.78
C ARG A 48 -12.20 4.80 -5.93
N GLY A 49 -11.17 3.95 -5.96
CA GLY A 49 -11.27 2.50 -6.13
C GLY A 49 -11.22 2.02 -7.58
N MET A 50 -11.14 2.92 -8.56
CA MET A 50 -11.03 2.54 -9.98
C MET A 50 -9.78 1.69 -10.23
N SER A 51 -8.63 2.05 -9.64
CA SER A 51 -7.39 1.29 -9.78
C SER A 51 -7.56 -0.15 -9.31
N GLU A 52 -8.16 -0.38 -8.14
CA GLU A 52 -8.45 -1.72 -7.62
C GLU A 52 -9.42 -2.49 -8.52
N MET A 53 -10.50 -1.84 -9.00
CA MET A 53 -11.46 -2.48 -9.92
C MET A 53 -10.82 -2.87 -11.26
N MET A 54 -9.91 -2.05 -11.77
CA MET A 54 -9.19 -2.35 -13.02
C MET A 54 -8.18 -3.49 -12.82
N LEU A 55 -7.46 -3.53 -11.70
CA LEU A 55 -6.63 -4.68 -11.33
C LEU A 55 -7.47 -5.95 -11.24
N GLY A 56 -8.68 -5.90 -10.69
CA GLY A 56 -9.61 -7.02 -10.63
C GLY A 56 -10.13 -7.54 -11.99
N ARG A 57 -9.76 -6.89 -13.10
CA ARG A 57 -9.99 -7.39 -14.47
C ARG A 57 -8.82 -8.18 -15.03
N VAL A 58 -7.61 -7.97 -14.51
CA VAL A 58 -6.41 -8.63 -15.02
C VAL A 58 -5.87 -9.68 -14.07
N LEU A 59 -5.94 -9.44 -12.75
CA LEU A 59 -5.37 -10.34 -11.74
C LEU A 59 -5.96 -11.76 -11.73
N PRO A 60 -7.27 -11.99 -11.97
CA PRO A 60 -7.81 -13.35 -12.01
C PRO A 60 -7.21 -14.26 -13.09
N ASP A 61 -6.61 -13.68 -14.13
CA ASP A 61 -5.97 -14.44 -15.22
C ASP A 61 -4.48 -14.73 -14.94
N ILE A 62 -3.93 -14.24 -13.81
CA ILE A 62 -2.52 -14.37 -13.43
C ILE A 62 -2.43 -15.25 -12.20
N PRO A 63 -1.62 -16.33 -12.21
CA PRO A 63 -1.41 -17.15 -11.02
C PRO A 63 -1.00 -16.30 -9.81
N ARG A 64 -1.70 -16.51 -8.67
CA ARG A 64 -1.57 -15.64 -7.48
C ARG A 64 -0.17 -15.68 -6.86
N ASP A 65 0.58 -16.72 -7.08
CA ASP A 65 1.96 -16.91 -6.61
C ASP A 65 3.02 -16.17 -7.45
N GLN A 66 2.63 -15.58 -8.58
CA GLN A 66 3.53 -14.83 -9.44
C GLN A 66 3.71 -13.37 -9.03
N TYR A 67 2.87 -12.85 -8.11
CA TYR A 67 2.94 -11.45 -7.69
C TYR A 67 2.60 -11.28 -6.22
N TYR A 68 3.13 -10.21 -5.64
CA TYR A 68 2.69 -9.63 -4.38
C TYR A 68 1.80 -8.43 -4.66
N LEU A 69 0.79 -8.22 -3.81
CA LEU A 69 -0.22 -7.18 -3.99
C LEU A 69 -0.33 -6.32 -2.74
N GLY A 70 -0.10 -5.02 -2.92
CA GLY A 70 -0.26 -4.02 -1.87
C GLY A 70 -1.39 -3.05 -2.19
N THR A 71 -2.18 -2.68 -1.17
CA THR A 71 -3.13 -1.58 -1.22
C THR A 71 -3.04 -0.71 0.02
N LYS A 72 -3.78 0.38 0.04
CA LYS A 72 -3.75 1.36 1.13
C LYS A 72 -5.16 1.73 1.56
N LEU A 73 -5.34 1.96 2.85
CA LEU A 73 -6.61 2.33 3.45
C LEU A 73 -6.50 3.63 4.26
N GLY A 74 -7.65 4.14 4.70
CA GLY A 74 -7.74 5.32 5.56
C GLY A 74 -7.93 6.63 4.81
N ARG A 75 -7.42 6.76 3.59
CA ARG A 75 -7.68 7.89 2.67
C ARG A 75 -8.54 7.41 1.51
N TYR A 76 -9.68 8.07 1.29
CA TYR A 76 -10.67 7.66 0.26
C TYR A 76 -10.93 8.75 -0.78
N THR A 77 -10.80 10.03 -0.37
CA THR A 77 -10.84 11.21 -1.27
C THR A 77 -9.80 12.23 -0.81
N GLY A 78 -9.72 13.39 -1.48
CA GLY A 78 -8.85 14.48 -1.04
C GLY A 78 -9.14 15.00 0.38
N GLU A 79 -10.38 14.84 0.83
CA GLU A 79 -10.88 15.39 2.12
C GLU A 79 -11.47 14.32 3.05
N HIS A 80 -11.63 13.08 2.57
CA HIS A 80 -12.23 12.01 3.36
C HIS A 80 -11.17 11.04 3.85
N PHE A 81 -10.89 11.12 5.14
CA PHE A 81 -10.00 10.24 5.89
C PHE A 81 -10.79 9.53 6.99
N ASP A 82 -10.64 8.21 7.09
CA ASP A 82 -11.24 7.40 8.16
C ASP A 82 -10.33 6.20 8.45
N PHE A 83 -9.66 6.24 9.59
CA PHE A 83 -8.75 5.22 10.07
C PHE A 83 -9.34 4.39 11.24
N SER A 84 -10.65 4.49 11.47
CA SER A 84 -11.31 3.72 12.52
C SER A 84 -11.22 2.21 12.30
N ALA A 85 -11.23 1.44 13.38
CA ALA A 85 -11.15 -0.01 13.33
C ALA A 85 -12.27 -0.66 12.48
N THR A 86 -13.48 -0.09 12.51
CA THR A 86 -14.59 -0.54 11.67
C THR A 86 -14.25 -0.32 10.18
N ARG A 87 -13.79 0.87 9.86
CA ARG A 87 -13.47 1.23 8.48
C ARG A 87 -12.30 0.43 7.92
N VAL A 88 -11.34 0.04 8.75
CA VAL A 88 -10.24 -0.87 8.37
C VAL A 88 -10.79 -2.18 7.80
N THR A 89 -11.69 -2.86 8.55
CA THR A 89 -12.27 -4.14 8.11
C THR A 89 -13.07 -3.97 6.81
N GLU A 90 -13.95 -2.97 6.74
CA GLU A 90 -14.73 -2.68 5.53
C GLU A 90 -13.86 -2.39 4.31
N SER A 91 -12.77 -1.63 4.50
CA SER A 91 -11.86 -1.26 3.42
C SER A 91 -11.12 -2.47 2.89
N ILE A 92 -10.62 -3.35 3.76
CA ILE A 92 -9.92 -4.57 3.35
C ILE A 92 -10.89 -5.48 2.58
N ASP A 93 -12.11 -5.71 3.07
CA ASP A 93 -13.09 -6.55 2.39
C ASP A 93 -13.48 -5.97 1.01
N THR A 94 -13.67 -4.65 0.94
CA THR A 94 -13.94 -3.95 -0.32
C THR A 94 -12.77 -4.10 -1.32
N SER A 95 -11.53 -3.97 -0.85
CA SER A 95 -10.35 -4.11 -1.70
C SER A 95 -10.19 -5.53 -2.25
N LEU A 96 -10.42 -6.55 -1.40
CA LEU A 96 -10.42 -7.97 -1.82
C LEU A 96 -11.48 -8.23 -2.90
N GLU A 97 -12.70 -7.72 -2.70
CA GLU A 97 -13.81 -7.86 -3.67
C GLU A 97 -13.50 -7.17 -4.99
N ARG A 98 -13.00 -5.91 -4.96
CA ARG A 98 -12.66 -5.15 -6.17
C ARG A 98 -11.57 -5.81 -6.98
N MET A 99 -10.52 -6.29 -6.33
CA MET A 99 -9.38 -6.94 -6.99
C MET A 99 -9.59 -8.42 -7.25
N LYS A 100 -10.67 -9.03 -6.72
CA LYS A 100 -11.04 -10.45 -6.87
C LYS A 100 -9.93 -11.38 -6.43
N VAL A 101 -9.34 -11.10 -5.28
CA VAL A 101 -8.29 -11.91 -4.64
C VAL A 101 -8.75 -12.34 -3.25
N ASP A 102 -8.18 -13.42 -2.75
CA ASP A 102 -8.49 -13.99 -1.44
C ASP A 102 -7.66 -13.36 -0.30
N HIS A 103 -6.52 -12.78 -0.62
CA HIS A 103 -5.67 -12.08 0.34
C HIS A 103 -4.86 -10.95 -0.30
N LEU A 104 -4.43 -10.02 0.56
CA LEU A 104 -3.49 -8.93 0.28
C LEU A 104 -2.15 -9.26 0.90
N ASP A 105 -1.05 -8.97 0.20
CA ASP A 105 0.27 -9.16 0.79
C ASP A 105 0.62 -8.00 1.72
N ILE A 106 0.36 -6.76 1.32
CA ILE A 106 0.65 -5.57 2.12
C ILE A 106 -0.59 -4.69 2.20
N VAL A 107 -0.91 -4.20 3.40
CA VAL A 107 -1.86 -3.11 3.60
C VAL A 107 -1.15 -1.95 4.31
N LEU A 108 -1.21 -0.76 3.71
CA LEU A 108 -0.62 0.45 4.27
C LEU A 108 -1.71 1.40 4.79
N CYS A 109 -1.48 2.03 5.94
CA CYS A 109 -2.20 3.24 6.33
C CYS A 109 -1.73 4.38 5.42
N HIS A 110 -2.66 5.02 4.70
CA HIS A 110 -2.35 5.93 3.59
C HIS A 110 -2.23 7.39 4.06
N ASP A 111 -1.06 8.01 3.80
CA ASP A 111 -0.82 9.43 4.02
C ASP A 111 -1.12 9.88 5.46
N LEU A 112 -0.28 9.43 6.38
CA LEU A 112 -0.44 9.63 7.82
C LEU A 112 -0.42 11.11 8.27
N GLU A 113 0.07 12.02 7.43
CA GLU A 113 0.15 13.45 7.72
C GLU A 113 -1.20 14.13 7.96
N PHE A 114 -2.29 13.46 7.67
CA PHE A 114 -3.64 14.00 7.79
C PHE A 114 -4.45 13.42 8.95
N VAL A 115 -3.79 12.68 9.86
CA VAL A 115 -4.45 12.00 10.97
C VAL A 115 -3.61 12.05 12.25
N GLU A 116 -4.27 11.93 13.39
CA GLU A 116 -3.59 11.82 14.68
C GLU A 116 -2.83 10.49 14.78
N MET A 117 -1.54 10.56 15.10
CA MET A 117 -0.66 9.38 15.15
C MET A 117 -1.10 8.36 16.20
N SER A 118 -1.68 8.81 17.31
CA SER A 118 -2.23 7.92 18.35
C SER A 118 -3.31 7.00 17.80
N GLN A 119 -4.20 7.49 16.91
CA GLN A 119 -5.22 6.67 16.28
C GLN A 119 -4.59 5.57 15.41
N ILE A 120 -3.54 5.90 14.66
CA ILE A 120 -2.84 4.91 13.83
C ILE A 120 -2.24 3.81 14.69
N VAL A 121 -1.55 4.18 15.77
CA VAL A 121 -0.83 3.23 16.63
C VAL A 121 -1.78 2.40 17.51
N GLU A 122 -2.80 3.05 18.11
CA GLU A 122 -3.63 2.45 19.14
C GLU A 122 -4.90 1.77 18.58
N GLU A 123 -5.36 2.16 17.39
CA GLU A 123 -6.61 1.65 16.80
C GLU A 123 -6.39 0.99 15.43
N THR A 124 -5.80 1.71 14.47
CA THR A 124 -5.75 1.29 13.05
C THR A 124 -4.84 0.08 12.85
N ILE A 125 -3.57 0.16 13.28
CA ILE A 125 -2.61 -0.95 13.15
C ILE A 125 -3.10 -2.20 13.89
N PRO A 126 -3.58 -2.12 15.14
CA PRO A 126 -4.21 -3.26 15.81
C PRO A 126 -5.42 -3.84 15.06
N ALA A 127 -6.22 -3.01 14.37
CA ALA A 127 -7.31 -3.50 13.53
C ALA A 127 -6.80 -4.29 12.32
N ILE A 128 -5.77 -3.79 11.62
CA ILE A 128 -5.15 -4.52 10.49
C ILE A 128 -4.51 -5.83 10.99
N ARG A 129 -3.86 -5.84 12.16
CA ARG A 129 -3.31 -7.06 12.76
C ARG A 129 -4.39 -8.13 13.02
N ARG A 130 -5.63 -7.74 13.36
CA ARG A 130 -6.76 -8.68 13.44
C ARG A 130 -7.14 -9.28 12.08
N GLU A 131 -7.05 -8.51 10.99
CA GLU A 131 -7.29 -9.03 9.64
C GLU A 131 -6.13 -9.93 9.15
N ILE A 132 -4.89 -9.68 9.62
CA ILE A 132 -3.76 -10.59 9.42
C ILE A 132 -4.04 -11.94 10.10
N ALA A 133 -4.53 -11.93 11.34
CA ALA A 133 -4.88 -13.16 12.05
C ALA A 133 -6.00 -13.98 11.38
N LYS A 134 -6.85 -13.32 10.56
CA LYS A 134 -7.87 -13.97 9.73
C LYS A 134 -7.35 -14.47 8.38
N GLY A 135 -6.09 -14.19 8.04
CA GLY A 135 -5.48 -14.57 6.77
C GLY A 135 -5.82 -13.66 5.57
N LYS A 136 -6.53 -12.55 5.78
CA LYS A 136 -6.89 -11.61 4.72
C LYS A 136 -5.74 -10.71 4.28
N VAL A 137 -4.78 -10.47 5.17
CA VAL A 137 -3.62 -9.61 4.97
C VAL A 137 -2.38 -10.34 5.49
N ARG A 138 -1.22 -10.15 4.88
CA ARG A 138 0.04 -10.77 5.36
C ARG A 138 0.90 -9.81 6.16
N TYR A 139 1.02 -8.55 5.70
CA TYR A 139 1.89 -7.54 6.29
C TYR A 139 1.18 -6.21 6.43
N VAL A 140 1.48 -5.48 7.49
CA VAL A 140 0.96 -4.12 7.74
C VAL A 140 2.08 -3.10 7.68
N GLY A 141 1.78 -1.95 7.11
CA GLY A 141 2.71 -0.84 7.09
C GLY A 141 2.02 0.51 7.04
N VAL A 142 2.81 1.52 6.78
CA VAL A 142 2.36 2.91 6.72
C VAL A 142 2.95 3.62 5.50
N SER A 143 2.22 4.61 4.97
CA SER A 143 2.74 5.50 3.94
C SER A 143 2.51 6.96 4.30
N GLY A 144 3.36 7.83 3.81
CA GLY A 144 3.27 9.26 4.06
C GLY A 144 4.51 10.01 3.61
N TYR A 145 4.59 11.29 3.99
CA TYR A 145 5.66 12.17 3.59
C TYR A 145 6.62 12.55 4.74
N PRO A 146 6.19 13.05 5.92
CA PRO A 146 7.13 13.54 6.94
C PRO A 146 7.91 12.43 7.64
N MET A 147 9.25 12.48 7.60
CA MET A 147 10.15 11.49 8.21
C MET A 147 9.89 11.25 9.70
N LYS A 148 9.52 12.29 10.45
CA LYS A 148 9.22 12.20 11.89
C LYS A 148 8.08 11.25 12.22
N MET A 149 7.11 11.10 11.31
CA MET A 149 5.94 10.24 11.50
C MET A 149 6.34 8.77 11.38
N PHE A 150 7.20 8.45 10.43
CA PHE A 150 7.74 7.09 10.29
C PHE A 150 8.54 6.67 11.52
N LYS A 151 9.40 7.58 12.04
CA LYS A 151 10.15 7.33 13.28
C LYS A 151 9.19 7.05 14.44
N TYR A 152 8.19 7.92 14.63
CA TYR A 152 7.19 7.74 15.68
C TYR A 152 6.44 6.40 15.57
N VAL A 153 5.97 6.02 14.38
CA VAL A 153 5.23 4.78 14.21
C VAL A 153 6.13 3.56 14.43
N MET A 154 7.37 3.56 13.92
CA MET A 154 8.33 2.46 14.17
C MET A 154 8.70 2.29 15.65
N GLU A 155 8.66 3.37 16.44
CA GLU A 155 8.95 3.32 17.87
C GLU A 155 7.75 2.88 18.72
N ASN A 156 6.52 3.08 18.24
CA ASN A 156 5.30 2.91 19.03
C ASN A 156 4.34 1.84 18.52
N ALA A 157 4.60 1.24 17.34
CA ALA A 157 3.75 0.21 16.77
C ALA A 157 4.57 -0.89 16.10
N ASP A 158 3.99 -2.08 16.05
CA ASP A 158 4.54 -3.23 15.32
C ASP A 158 4.09 -3.16 13.86
N ILE A 159 4.98 -2.72 12.97
CA ILE A 159 4.77 -2.64 11.53
C ILE A 159 5.83 -3.44 10.77
N ASP A 160 5.48 -3.94 9.59
CA ASP A 160 6.36 -4.77 8.77
C ASP A 160 7.10 -3.95 7.69
N CYS A 161 6.51 -2.84 7.24
CA CYS A 161 7.11 -2.01 6.21
C CYS A 161 6.61 -0.55 6.27
N LEU A 162 7.31 0.32 5.56
CA LEU A 162 6.88 1.67 5.31
C LEU A 162 7.16 2.06 3.85
N LEU A 163 6.33 2.97 3.32
CA LEU A 163 6.47 3.54 2.00
C LEU A 163 6.52 5.07 2.11
N THR A 164 7.63 5.64 1.70
CA THR A 164 7.77 7.09 1.52
C THR A 164 7.86 7.42 0.03
N TYR A 165 7.79 8.69 -0.32
CA TYR A 165 7.93 9.15 -1.70
C TYR A 165 8.76 10.43 -1.77
N ASN A 166 9.51 10.60 -2.87
CA ASN A 166 10.40 11.74 -3.08
C ASN A 166 11.52 11.91 -2.05
N HIS A 167 11.83 10.90 -1.25
CA HIS A 167 12.88 10.95 -0.22
C HIS A 167 14.10 10.09 -0.54
N TYR A 168 14.12 9.45 -1.72
CA TYR A 168 15.31 8.78 -2.26
C TYR A 168 15.40 9.02 -3.77
N THR A 169 15.83 10.22 -4.11
CA THR A 169 15.97 10.74 -5.47
C THR A 169 17.37 11.32 -5.66
N LEU A 170 17.70 11.77 -6.88
CA LEU A 170 18.98 12.46 -7.13
C LEU A 170 19.14 13.77 -6.34
N GLN A 171 18.04 14.35 -5.83
CA GLN A 171 18.04 15.63 -5.12
C GLN A 171 17.76 15.49 -3.62
N ASN A 172 17.29 14.34 -3.17
CA ASN A 172 16.83 14.15 -1.80
C ASN A 172 17.05 12.69 -1.36
N ASP A 173 17.88 12.49 -0.36
CA ASP A 173 18.22 11.17 0.19
C ASP A 173 17.76 11.00 1.66
N MET A 174 16.82 11.82 2.12
CA MET A 174 16.32 11.81 3.51
C MET A 174 15.81 10.44 3.97
N ALA A 175 15.35 9.58 3.05
CA ALA A 175 14.94 8.21 3.39
C ALA A 175 16.07 7.42 4.08
N LEU A 176 17.33 7.75 3.83
CA LEU A 176 18.47 7.12 4.49
C LEU A 176 18.50 7.33 6.00
N GLU A 177 17.89 8.40 6.50
CA GLU A 177 17.78 8.66 7.95
C GLU A 177 16.92 7.60 8.67
N LEU A 178 16.01 6.92 7.95
CA LEU A 178 15.16 5.88 8.52
C LEU A 178 15.87 4.51 8.58
N VAL A 179 16.88 4.30 7.74
CA VAL A 179 17.51 2.98 7.55
C VAL A 179 18.06 2.37 8.85
N PRO A 180 18.75 3.10 9.75
CA PRO A 180 19.23 2.50 10.98
C PRO A 180 18.10 1.96 11.85
N LEU A 181 17.06 2.77 12.08
CA LEU A 181 15.90 2.38 12.88
C LEU A 181 15.09 1.27 12.21
N ALA A 182 14.87 1.35 10.89
CA ALA A 182 14.17 0.31 10.13
C ALA A 182 14.89 -1.04 10.24
N LYS A 183 16.23 -1.06 10.13
CA LYS A 183 17.02 -2.28 10.33
C LYS A 183 16.92 -2.83 11.74
N GLU A 184 17.00 -1.96 12.75
CA GLU A 184 16.85 -2.36 14.17
C GLU A 184 15.50 -3.02 14.42
N LYS A 185 14.43 -2.45 13.85
CA LYS A 185 13.05 -2.92 14.03
C LYS A 185 12.64 -4.02 13.05
N GLY A 186 13.47 -4.37 12.07
CA GLY A 186 13.12 -5.35 11.03
C GLY A 186 12.07 -4.86 10.05
N VAL A 187 11.94 -3.54 9.85
CA VAL A 187 10.94 -2.90 8.99
C VAL A 187 11.50 -2.73 7.58
N GLY A 188 10.76 -3.20 6.57
CA GLY A 188 11.08 -2.97 5.15
C GLY A 188 10.82 -1.52 4.73
N LEU A 189 11.70 -0.97 3.87
CA LEU A 189 11.60 0.40 3.38
C LEU A 189 11.38 0.42 1.87
N MET A 190 10.32 1.11 1.45
CA MET A 190 9.96 1.36 0.04
C MET A 190 9.95 2.88 -0.24
N ASN A 191 10.32 3.29 -1.48
CA ASN A 191 10.29 4.68 -1.91
C ASN A 191 9.82 4.78 -3.37
#